data_701eeb7df245df91c873cf0cefe30592
#
_entry.id   701eeb7df245df91c873cf0cefe30592
#
_cell.length_a   1.000
_cell.length_b   1.000
_cell.length_c   1.000
_cell.angle_alpha   90.00
_cell.angle_beta   90.00
_cell.angle_gamma   90.00
#
_symmetry.space_group_name_H-M   'P 1'
#
loop_
_entity.id
_entity.type
_entity.pdbx_description
1 polymer ?
#
loop_
_entity_poly.entity_id
_entity_poly.type
_entity_poly.pdbx_seq_one_letter_code
_entity_poly.pdbx_strand_id
1 'polypeptide(L)'
;MNTLTFEADTKTGNAKSQAREKVQEKVGGVKKNRVQLDFPPRAMARLNALKTKTEASSYAEVVKNALQLYEALIEEDESGKQFLTRDKNGVIAPFRLFL
;
A
#
# COMPACT_ATOMS: atom_id res chain seq x y z
N MET A 1 -9.55 3.42 20.01
CA MET A 1 -8.83 3.44 18.79
C MET A 1 -7.38 3.23 19.00
N ASN A 2 -6.73 2.53 18.11
CA ASN A 2 -5.31 2.30 18.22
C ASN A 2 -4.60 3.25 17.27
N THR A 3 -3.47 3.76 17.72
CA THR A 3 -2.69 4.68 16.92
C THR A 3 -1.45 3.96 16.43
N LEU A 4 -1.19 4.03 15.17
CA LEU A 4 -0.05 3.37 14.59
C LEU A 4 0.84 4.40 13.93
N THR A 5 2.11 4.37 14.22
CA THR A 5 3.06 5.30 13.63
C THR A 5 4.14 4.51 12.91
N PHE A 6 4.46 4.89 11.70
CA PHE A 6 5.52 4.23 11.00
C PHE A 6 6.19 5.22 10.06
N GLU A 7 7.36 4.88 9.60
CA GLU A 7 8.13 5.75 8.73
C GLU A 7 8.04 5.27 7.31
N ALA A 8 7.92 6.19 6.39
CA ALA A 8 7.84 5.85 4.99
C ALA A 8 9.12 6.34 4.34
N ASP A 9 9.68 5.52 3.50
CA ASP A 9 10.91 5.88 2.84
C ASP A 9 10.57 6.65 1.60
N THR A 10 10.99 7.90 1.56
CA THR A 10 10.56 8.65 0.44
C THR A 10 11.28 8.31 -0.79
N LYS A 11 12.36 7.62 -0.74
CA LYS A 11 12.99 7.29 -1.94
C LYS A 11 12.46 6.13 -2.56
N THR A 12 11.60 5.49 -2.11
CA THR A 12 11.20 4.35 -2.68
C THR A 12 10.42 4.67 -3.72
N GLY A 13 10.19 4.29 -4.24
CA GLY A 13 9.49 4.55 -5.09
C GLY A 13 9.24 4.85 -6.08
N ASN A 14 8.83 5.25 -6.43
CA ASN A 14 8.57 5.53 -7.42
C ASN A 14 9.29 6.38 -7.87
N ALA A 15 10.04 6.12 -8.20
CA ALA A 15 10.85 6.83 -8.69
C ALA A 15 10.37 7.85 -9.46
N LYS A 16 9.65 7.64 -10.29
CA LYS A 16 9.26 8.53 -11.09
C LYS A 16 8.63 9.59 -10.44
N SER A 17 7.89 9.36 -9.70
CA SER A 17 7.20 10.33 -9.18
C SER A 17 7.96 11.04 -8.32
N GLN A 18 8.82 10.57 -7.98
CA GLN A 18 9.49 11.09 -7.09
C GLN A 18 10.43 11.94 -7.45
N ALA A 19 10.45 12.27 -8.45
CA ALA A 19 11.33 13.12 -8.85
C ALA A 19 11.44 14.19 -7.90
N ARG A 20 10.46 14.74 -7.55
CA ARG A 20 10.53 15.72 -6.76
C ARG A 20 11.06 15.44 -5.49
N GLU A 21 10.79 14.42 -5.05
CA GLU A 21 11.25 14.16 -3.84
C GLU A 21 12.56 13.81 -3.84
N LYS A 22 13.06 13.45 -4.82
CA LYS A 22 14.26 12.99 -4.83
C LYS A 22 15.13 14.10 -4.59
N VAL A 23 14.76 15.13 -4.73
CA VAL A 23 15.50 16.14 -4.58
C VAL A 23 16.01 16.22 -3.24
N GLN A 24 15.27 16.06 -2.39
CA GLN A 24 15.74 16.17 -1.18
C GLN A 24 16.42 15.11 -0.67
N GLU A 25 16.24 14.10 -1.16
CA GLU A 25 16.91 13.06 -0.64
C GLU A 25 18.25 13.12 -0.92
N LYS A 26 18.68 13.78 -1.81
CA LYS A 26 19.91 13.67 -2.14
C LYS A 26 20.72 14.25 -1.13
N VAL A 27 20.20 14.85 -0.33
CA VAL A 27 20.91 15.41 0.58
C VAL A 27 21.46 14.58 1.49
N GLY A 28 22.01 13.94 1.47
CA GLY A 28 22.47 13.18 2.35
C GLY A 28 21.80 12.15 2.76
N GLY A 29 21.38 11.47 2.16
CA GLY A 29 20.82 10.34 2.60
C GLY A 29 19.42 10.29 2.48
N VAL A 30 18.86 9.18 2.83
CA VAL A 30 17.48 8.99 2.70
C VAL A 30 16.72 9.74 3.69
N LYS A 31 15.72 10.42 3.29
CA LYS A 31 14.88 11.08 4.19
C LYS A 31 13.72 10.26 4.42
N LYS A 32 13.24 10.11 5.60
CA LYS A 32 12.06 9.36 5.92
C LYS A 32 11.00 10.27 6.50
N ASN A 33 9.79 10.08 6.10
CA ASN A 33 8.68 10.82 6.65
C ASN A 33 7.90 9.90 7.57
N ARG A 34 7.40 10.47 8.66
CA ARG A 34 6.67 9.66 9.63
C ARG A 34 5.20 9.92 9.46
N VAL A 35 4.43 8.90 9.38
CA VAL A 35 3.00 9.01 9.24
C VAL A 35 2.35 8.34 10.44
N GLN A 36 1.40 9.02 11.05
CA GLN A 36 0.71 8.48 12.21
C GLN A 36 -0.74 8.29 11.86
N LEU A 37 -1.26 7.11 12.06
CA LEU A 37 -2.63 6.80 11.72
C LEU A 37 -3.37 6.24 12.92
N ASP A 38 -4.62 6.64 13.05
CA ASP A 38 -5.46 6.12 14.12
C ASP A 38 -6.33 5.04 13.54
N PHE A 39 -6.22 3.84 14.08
CA PHE A 39 -6.97 2.71 13.58
C PHE A 39 -8.04 2.30 14.56
N PRO A 40 -9.30 2.28 14.16
CA PRO A 40 -10.32 1.70 15.01
C PRO A 40 -10.05 0.21 15.15
N PRO A 41 -10.63 -0.42 16.15
CA PRO A 41 -10.31 -1.83 16.41
C PRO A 41 -10.51 -2.74 15.22
N ARG A 42 -11.54 -2.49 14.42
CA ARG A 42 -11.79 -3.33 13.27
C ARG A 42 -10.68 -3.20 12.22
N ALA A 43 -10.23 -1.98 11.99
CA ALA A 43 -9.16 -1.77 11.04
C ALA A 43 -7.84 -2.34 11.56
N MET A 44 -7.62 -2.26 12.87
CA MET A 44 -6.42 -2.82 13.45
C MET A 44 -6.43 -4.34 13.34
N ALA A 45 -7.59 -4.95 13.49
CA ALA A 45 -7.71 -6.39 13.32
C ALA A 45 -7.39 -6.80 11.88
N ARG A 46 -7.81 -6.01 10.91
CA ARG A 46 -7.48 -6.29 9.52
C ARG A 46 -5.99 -6.19 9.28
N LEU A 47 -5.36 -5.19 9.87
CA LEU A 47 -3.93 -5.01 9.69
C LEU A 47 -3.17 -6.19 10.29
N ASN A 48 -3.59 -6.64 11.46
CA ASN A 48 -2.95 -7.79 12.08
C ASN A 48 -3.15 -9.05 11.26
N ALA A 49 -4.34 -9.25 10.74
CA ALA A 49 -4.62 -10.43 9.93
C ALA A 49 -3.77 -10.44 8.66
N LEU A 50 -3.64 -9.28 8.03
CA LEU A 50 -2.83 -9.21 6.83
C LEU A 50 -1.36 -9.42 7.14
N LYS A 51 -0.88 -8.91 8.27
CA LYS A 51 0.49 -9.12 8.63
C LYS A 51 0.78 -10.61 8.78
N THR A 52 -0.12 -11.33 9.42
CA THR A 52 0.05 -12.76 9.61
C THR A 52 -0.05 -13.52 8.29
N LYS A 53 -1.06 -13.21 7.49
CA LYS A 53 -1.26 -13.94 6.25
C LYS A 53 -0.17 -13.74 5.25
N THR A 54 0.42 -12.56 5.22
CA THR A 54 1.49 -12.29 4.27
C THR A 54 2.86 -12.52 4.88
N GLU A 55 2.91 -12.87 6.15
CA GLU A 55 4.18 -13.11 6.84
C GLU A 55 5.06 -11.88 6.80
N ALA A 56 4.44 -10.72 6.87
CA ALA A 56 5.21 -9.48 6.86
C ALA A 56 5.92 -9.31 8.20
N SER A 57 7.08 -8.70 8.17
CA SER A 57 7.87 -8.56 9.37
C SER A 57 7.40 -7.41 10.23
N SER A 58 6.64 -6.49 9.69
CA SER A 58 6.17 -5.35 10.46
C SER A 58 4.90 -4.80 9.88
N TYR A 59 4.22 -3.95 10.64
CA TYR A 59 3.04 -3.29 10.11
C TYR A 59 3.44 -2.36 8.97
N ALA A 60 4.61 -1.73 9.06
CA ALA A 60 5.05 -0.85 7.99
C ALA A 60 5.20 -1.61 6.69
N GLU A 61 5.67 -2.84 6.75
CA GLU A 61 5.81 -3.63 5.55
C GLU A 61 4.45 -3.95 4.94
N VAL A 62 3.44 -4.25 5.77
CA VAL A 62 2.11 -4.50 5.26
C VAL A 62 1.59 -3.27 4.55
N VAL A 63 1.78 -2.09 5.15
CA VAL A 63 1.30 -0.86 4.56
C VAL A 63 2.02 -0.55 3.27
N LYS A 64 3.34 -0.75 3.21
CA LYS A 64 4.07 -0.50 1.98
C LYS A 64 3.60 -1.41 0.87
N ASN A 65 3.39 -2.68 1.16
CA ASN A 65 2.92 -3.62 0.15
C ASN A 65 1.51 -3.26 -0.30
N ALA A 66 0.65 -2.84 0.63
CA ALA A 66 -0.69 -2.46 0.28
C ALA A 66 -0.70 -1.22 -0.61
N LEU A 67 0.21 -0.27 -0.35
CA LEU A 67 0.28 0.92 -1.17
C LEU A 67 0.72 0.59 -2.60
N GLN A 68 1.66 -0.34 -2.75
CA GLN A 68 2.09 -0.72 -4.07
C GLN A 68 0.96 -1.40 -4.84
N LEU A 69 0.21 -2.26 -4.16
CA LEU A 69 -0.91 -2.91 -4.80
C LEU A 69 -1.98 -1.91 -5.16
N TYR A 70 -2.30 -1.00 -4.25
CA TYR A 70 -3.35 -0.04 -4.48
C TYR A 70 -2.97 0.87 -5.66
N GLU A 71 -1.72 1.31 -5.70
CA GLU A 71 -1.27 2.15 -6.79
C GLU A 71 -1.40 1.43 -8.13
N ALA A 72 -1.02 0.15 -8.17
CA ALA A 72 -1.12 -0.62 -9.39
C ALA A 72 -2.57 -0.76 -9.84
N LEU A 73 -3.48 -0.97 -8.88
CA LEU A 73 -4.89 -1.10 -9.23
C LEU A 73 -5.46 0.21 -9.75
N ILE A 74 -5.06 1.32 -9.15
CA ILE A 74 -5.55 2.61 -9.60
C ILE A 74 -5.06 2.89 -11.02
N GLU A 75 -3.80 2.57 -11.31
CA GLU A 75 -3.27 2.80 -12.65
C GLU A 75 -4.00 1.98 -13.70
N GLU A 76 -4.34 0.74 -13.37
CA GLU A 76 -5.06 -0.08 -14.33
C GLU A 76 -6.49 0.44 -14.51
N ASP A 77 -7.11 0.90 -13.43
CA ASP A 77 -8.45 1.43 -13.52
C ASP A 77 -8.46 2.71 -14.37
N GLU A 78 -7.44 3.55 -14.22
CA GLU A 78 -7.38 4.78 -14.98
C GLU A 78 -7.15 4.52 -16.46
N SER A 79 -6.58 3.38 -16.82
CA SER A 79 -6.40 3.07 -18.21
C SER A 79 -7.62 2.37 -18.79
N GLY A 80 -8.72 2.32 -18.06
CA GLY A 80 -9.96 1.79 -18.60
C GLY A 80 -10.15 0.30 -18.46
N LYS A 81 -9.34 -0.35 -17.65
CA LYS A 81 -9.45 -1.78 -17.50
C LYS A 81 -10.39 -2.15 -16.38
N GLN A 82 -10.99 -3.31 -16.50
CA GLN A 82 -11.89 -3.81 -15.49
C GLN A 82 -11.25 -5.00 -14.81
N PHE A 83 -11.43 -5.10 -13.50
CA PHE A 83 -10.84 -6.19 -12.76
C PHE A 83 -11.84 -7.33 -12.62
N LEU A 84 -11.38 -8.53 -12.89
CA LEU A 84 -12.23 -9.69 -12.79
C LEU A 84 -11.53 -10.73 -11.93
N THR A 85 -12.32 -11.57 -11.28
CA THR A 85 -11.76 -12.69 -10.55
C THR A 85 -12.21 -13.96 -11.24
N ARG A 86 -11.41 -15.01 -11.10
CA ARG A 86 -11.74 -16.30 -11.65
C ARG A 86 -11.55 -17.31 -10.57
N ASP A 87 -12.55 -18.08 -10.25
CA ASP A 87 -12.41 -19.03 -9.18
C ASP A 87 -11.82 -20.34 -9.71
N LYS A 88 -11.63 -21.31 -8.83
CA LYS A 88 -10.99 -22.54 -9.23
C LYS A 88 -11.84 -23.36 -10.19
N ASN A 89 -13.10 -23.05 -10.32
CA ASN A 89 -13.96 -23.76 -11.24
C ASN A 89 -14.04 -23.00 -12.57
N GLY A 90 -13.29 -21.94 -12.73
CA GLY A 90 -13.28 -21.19 -13.95
C GLY A 90 -14.34 -20.12 -14.08
N VAL A 91 -15.12 -19.90 -13.02
CA VAL A 91 -16.17 -18.90 -13.10
C VAL A 91 -15.56 -17.51 -12.95
N ILE A 92 -15.86 -16.63 -13.85
CA ILE A 92 -15.33 -15.28 -13.86
C ILE A 92 -16.39 -14.31 -13.38
N ALA A 93 -15.99 -13.41 -12.50
CA ALA A 93 -16.92 -12.42 -11.96
C ALA A 93 -16.21 -11.09 -11.80
N PRO A 94 -16.92 -9.98 -11.89
CA PRO A 94 -16.30 -8.68 -11.70
C PRO A 94 -15.81 -8.52 -10.28
N PHE A 95 -14.67 -7.85 -10.13
CA PHE A 95 -14.14 -7.59 -8.81
C PHE A 95 -14.30 -6.10 -8.56
N ARG A 96 -15.08 -5.76 -7.52
CA ARG A 96 -15.36 -4.39 -7.29
C ARG A 96 -14.32 -3.76 -6.42
N LEU A 97 -13.78 -2.62 -6.79
CA LEU A 97 -12.83 -1.90 -6.01
C LEU A 97 -13.50 -0.69 -5.38
N PHE A 98 -12.97 -0.25 -4.27
CA PHE A 98 -13.51 0.94 -3.61
C PHE A 98 -12.71 2.14 -4.09
N LEU A 99 -12.93 2.57 -5.26
CA LEU A 99 -12.19 3.66 -5.88
C LEU A 99 -13.05 4.89 -6.09
#